data_61c1e9315c34d0f4f3a39b5b81a1347c
#
_entry.id   61c1e9315c34d0f4f3a39b5b81a1347c
#
_cell.length_a   1.000
_cell.length_b   1.000
_cell.length_c   1.000
_cell.angle_alpha   90.00
_cell.angle_beta   90.00
_cell.angle_gamma   90.00
#
_symmetry.space_group_name_H-M   'P 1'
#
loop_
_entity.id
_entity.type
_entity.pdbx_description
1 polymer ?
#
loop_
_entity_poly.entity_id
_entity_poly.type
_entity_poly.pdbx_seq_one_letter_code
_entity_poly.pdbx_strand_id
1 'polypeptide(L)'
;WGTAGSGDGELNKPAGLALTEDGNILIVDSGNHRVQKFTLDGKYISQFGGLGDGPGQFNLPWGIGVDKEGMIYVADWRNDRIQQFNPNGEWQASFGQSGDGVGQFNRPSDVTVDEEGLIYVADRQNDRVQVLSPDGRFVAAMYGDSQLSPWGKEKLLSNPDMIRQRALAVANDNSAFEKTFANPCAVKIDGKGRVCILDHTRGRIQVYEK
;
A
#
# COMPACT_ATOMS: atom_id res chain seq x y z
N TRP A 1 21.71 -10.36 1.60
CA TRP A 1 21.34 -11.77 1.69
C TRP A 1 20.12 -12.11 0.80
N GLY A 2 19.83 -13.40 0.62
CA GLY A 2 18.80 -13.89 -0.28
C GLY A 2 19.40 -14.41 -1.59
N THR A 3 18.80 -15.45 -2.13
CA THR A 3 19.13 -16.04 -3.44
C THR A 3 17.85 -16.15 -4.27
N ALA A 4 17.99 -16.16 -5.59
CA ALA A 4 16.84 -16.34 -6.48
C ALA A 4 16.41 -17.82 -6.50
N GLY A 5 15.11 -18.07 -6.35
CA GLY A 5 14.54 -19.42 -6.40
C GLY A 5 13.17 -19.52 -5.74
N SER A 6 12.75 -20.76 -5.43
CA SER A 6 11.46 -21.09 -4.83
C SER A 6 11.55 -21.92 -3.54
N GLY A 7 12.76 -22.32 -3.14
CA GLY A 7 13.00 -23.01 -1.87
C GLY A 7 12.86 -22.11 -0.65
N ASP A 8 13.03 -22.69 0.55
CA ASP A 8 13.03 -21.95 1.81
C ASP A 8 14.21 -20.96 1.84
N GLY A 9 13.92 -19.68 2.10
CA GLY A 9 14.92 -18.62 2.08
C GLY A 9 15.28 -18.09 0.69
N GLU A 10 14.81 -18.72 -0.39
CA GLU A 10 14.96 -18.22 -1.75
C GLU A 10 13.77 -17.30 -2.11
N LEU A 11 14.00 -16.32 -3.00
CA LEU A 11 13.03 -15.31 -3.35
C LEU A 11 12.82 -15.22 -4.87
N ASN A 12 11.59 -14.97 -5.28
CA ASN A 12 11.22 -14.69 -6.67
C ASN A 12 10.39 -13.43 -6.75
N LYS A 13 10.94 -12.37 -7.33
CA LYS A 13 10.29 -11.04 -7.43
C LYS A 13 9.75 -10.55 -6.07
N PRO A 14 10.60 -10.45 -5.04
CA PRO A 14 10.17 -9.90 -3.76
C PRO A 14 9.62 -8.49 -3.97
N ALA A 15 8.50 -8.17 -3.30
CA ALA A 15 7.80 -6.90 -3.47
C ALA A 15 7.77 -6.09 -2.16
N GLY A 16 6.86 -6.39 -1.24
CA GLY A 16 6.72 -5.68 0.03
C GLY A 16 7.56 -6.29 1.15
N LEU A 17 7.88 -5.47 2.14
CA LEU A 17 8.52 -5.90 3.37
C LEU A 17 7.91 -5.17 4.58
N ALA A 18 7.91 -5.84 5.73
CA ALA A 18 7.51 -5.24 7.01
C ALA A 18 8.38 -5.81 8.13
N LEU A 19 8.66 -4.95 9.12
CA LEU A 19 9.31 -5.37 10.36
C LEU A 19 8.25 -5.84 11.35
N THR A 20 8.57 -6.88 12.09
CA THR A 20 7.76 -7.39 13.20
C THR A 20 8.30 -6.87 14.53
N GLU A 21 7.47 -6.84 15.58
CA GLU A 21 7.90 -6.34 16.91
C GLU A 21 9.03 -7.18 17.52
N ASP A 22 9.10 -8.47 17.19
CA ASP A 22 10.17 -9.37 17.63
C ASP A 22 11.50 -9.17 16.86
N GLY A 23 11.60 -8.09 16.05
CA GLY A 23 12.80 -7.71 15.33
C GLY A 23 13.11 -8.57 14.10
N ASN A 24 12.14 -9.32 13.60
CA ASN A 24 12.25 -10.08 12.36
C ASN A 24 11.68 -9.28 11.17
N ILE A 25 11.86 -9.80 9.97
CA ILE A 25 11.37 -9.20 8.73
C ILE A 25 10.45 -10.17 7.99
N LEU A 26 9.30 -9.68 7.57
CA LEU A 26 8.40 -10.35 6.64
C LEU A 26 8.67 -9.84 5.23
N ILE A 27 8.78 -10.74 4.27
CA ILE A 27 9.00 -10.42 2.86
C ILE A 27 7.90 -11.08 2.03
N VAL A 28 7.21 -10.27 1.24
CA VAL A 28 6.28 -10.76 0.22
C VAL A 28 7.10 -11.30 -0.95
N ASP A 29 7.13 -12.59 -1.10
CA ASP A 29 7.78 -13.32 -2.19
C ASP A 29 6.76 -13.52 -3.33
N SER A 30 6.49 -12.40 -4.03
CA SER A 30 5.35 -12.25 -4.94
C SER A 30 5.31 -13.30 -6.04
N GLY A 31 6.45 -13.57 -6.68
CA GLY A 31 6.53 -14.56 -7.76
C GLY A 31 6.34 -16.01 -7.30
N ASN A 32 6.49 -16.27 -5.99
CA ASN A 32 6.23 -17.58 -5.37
C ASN A 32 4.89 -17.60 -4.60
N HIS A 33 4.10 -16.52 -4.67
CA HIS A 33 2.76 -16.42 -4.07
C HIS A 33 2.73 -16.68 -2.56
N ARG A 34 3.76 -16.24 -1.83
CA ARG A 34 3.91 -16.49 -0.39
C ARG A 34 4.49 -15.28 0.35
N VAL A 35 4.44 -15.34 1.67
CA VAL A 35 5.19 -14.47 2.58
C VAL A 35 6.21 -15.33 3.31
N GLN A 36 7.45 -14.86 3.40
CA GLN A 36 8.51 -15.50 4.18
C GLN A 36 8.93 -14.60 5.35
N LYS A 37 9.19 -15.21 6.51
CA LYS A 37 9.74 -14.56 7.70
C LYS A 37 11.22 -14.89 7.82
N PHE A 38 12.04 -13.86 8.07
CA PHE A 38 13.48 -13.97 8.26
C PHE A 38 13.92 -13.20 9.50
N THR A 39 15.06 -13.57 10.06
CA THR A 39 15.80 -12.67 10.95
C THR A 39 16.41 -11.52 10.14
N LEU A 40 16.80 -10.41 10.79
CA LEU A 40 17.43 -9.29 10.09
C LEU A 40 18.76 -9.63 9.43
N ASP A 41 19.47 -10.66 9.91
CA ASP A 41 20.69 -11.20 9.30
C ASP A 41 20.43 -12.22 8.17
N GLY A 42 19.16 -12.44 7.81
CA GLY A 42 18.73 -13.18 6.64
C GLY A 42 18.55 -14.68 6.84
N LYS A 43 18.45 -15.16 8.07
CA LYS A 43 18.09 -16.56 8.32
C LYS A 43 16.60 -16.78 8.12
N TYR A 44 16.23 -17.74 7.29
CA TYR A 44 14.85 -18.17 7.12
C TYR A 44 14.28 -18.72 8.44
N ILE A 45 13.05 -18.33 8.75
CA ILE A 45 12.30 -18.77 9.94
C ILE A 45 11.09 -19.60 9.55
N SER A 46 10.21 -19.04 8.72
CA SER A 46 8.95 -19.66 8.34
C SER A 46 8.36 -19.02 7.08
N GLN A 47 7.30 -19.61 6.58
CA GLN A 47 6.54 -19.06 5.47
C GLN A 47 5.06 -19.41 5.60
N PHE A 48 4.22 -18.64 4.91
CA PHE A 48 2.80 -18.93 4.74
C PHE A 48 2.31 -18.44 3.38
N GLY A 49 1.18 -18.97 2.93
CA GLY A 49 0.61 -18.68 1.62
C GLY A 49 0.82 -19.80 0.61
N GLY A 50 0.57 -19.48 -0.63
CA GLY A 50 0.63 -20.36 -1.80
C GLY A 50 -0.28 -19.83 -2.89
N LEU A 51 -0.12 -20.28 -4.14
CA LEU A 51 -0.94 -19.86 -5.26
C LEU A 51 -2.41 -20.28 -5.07
N GLY A 52 -3.33 -19.32 -5.20
CA GLY A 52 -4.78 -19.57 -5.20
C GLY A 52 -5.60 -18.36 -4.84
N ASP A 53 -6.88 -18.54 -4.64
CA ASP A 53 -7.89 -17.54 -4.31
C ASP A 53 -8.65 -17.85 -2.99
N GLY A 54 -8.38 -19.01 -2.39
CA GLY A 54 -8.95 -19.40 -1.08
C GLY A 54 -8.36 -18.60 0.10
N PRO A 55 -8.90 -18.84 1.31
CA PRO A 55 -8.32 -18.30 2.55
C PRO A 55 -6.85 -18.67 2.70
N GLY A 56 -5.99 -17.68 2.97
CA GLY A 56 -4.55 -17.88 3.13
C GLY A 56 -3.78 -18.16 1.84
N GLN A 57 -4.42 -18.23 0.68
CA GLN A 57 -3.78 -18.33 -0.63
C GLN A 57 -3.65 -16.96 -1.28
N PHE A 58 -2.65 -16.78 -2.14
CA PHE A 58 -2.34 -15.52 -2.80
C PHE A 58 -2.23 -15.67 -4.32
N ASN A 59 -2.49 -14.57 -5.02
CA ASN A 59 -2.16 -14.44 -6.43
C ASN A 59 -1.32 -13.17 -6.65
N LEU A 60 0.00 -13.33 -6.77
CA LEU A 60 0.98 -12.24 -6.86
C LEU A 60 0.76 -11.18 -5.74
N PRO A 61 0.86 -11.53 -4.45
CA PRO A 61 0.74 -10.57 -3.38
C PRO A 61 1.81 -9.48 -3.53
N TRP A 62 1.53 -8.23 -3.07
CA TRP A 62 2.46 -7.13 -3.28
C TRP A 62 2.90 -6.45 -1.99
N GLY A 63 2.02 -5.65 -1.37
CA GLY A 63 2.34 -4.91 -0.15
C GLY A 63 2.00 -5.69 1.11
N ILE A 64 2.62 -5.29 2.22
CA ILE A 64 2.44 -5.90 3.54
C ILE A 64 2.55 -4.83 4.62
N GLY A 65 1.70 -4.94 5.63
CA GLY A 65 1.74 -4.14 6.86
C GLY A 65 1.62 -5.04 8.09
N VAL A 66 2.10 -4.55 9.21
CA VAL A 66 1.96 -5.20 10.53
C VAL A 66 1.42 -4.14 11.48
N ASP A 67 0.41 -4.47 12.26
CA ASP A 67 -0.11 -3.59 13.30
C ASP A 67 0.62 -3.79 14.65
N LYS A 68 0.24 -3.02 15.66
CA LYS A 68 0.84 -3.06 17.00
C LYS A 68 0.53 -4.35 17.78
N GLU A 69 -0.47 -5.11 17.40
CA GLU A 69 -0.77 -6.44 17.94
C GLU A 69 -0.01 -7.55 17.21
N GLY A 70 0.78 -7.20 16.20
CA GLY A 70 1.54 -8.12 15.36
C GLY A 70 0.70 -8.81 14.27
N MET A 71 -0.54 -8.38 14.07
CA MET A 71 -1.37 -8.89 12.97
C MET A 71 -0.81 -8.45 11.64
N ILE A 72 -0.79 -9.36 10.68
CA ILE A 72 -0.16 -9.17 9.38
C ILE A 72 -1.25 -8.94 8.33
N TYR A 73 -1.10 -7.90 7.52
CA TYR A 73 -2.02 -7.56 6.45
C TYR A 73 -1.28 -7.62 5.12
N VAL A 74 -1.83 -8.34 4.14
CA VAL A 74 -1.20 -8.55 2.84
C VAL A 74 -2.13 -8.10 1.73
N ALA A 75 -1.64 -7.25 0.84
CA ALA A 75 -2.33 -6.86 -0.39
C ALA A 75 -2.20 -8.00 -1.43
N ASP A 76 -3.27 -8.75 -1.60
CA ASP A 76 -3.39 -9.87 -2.53
C ASP A 76 -3.79 -9.36 -3.92
N TRP A 77 -2.78 -8.83 -4.62
CA TRP A 77 -2.89 -7.92 -5.75
C TRP A 77 -3.80 -8.44 -6.88
N ARG A 78 -3.70 -9.70 -7.29
CA ARG A 78 -4.52 -10.26 -8.37
C ARG A 78 -5.85 -10.86 -7.91
N ASN A 79 -6.05 -10.98 -6.62
CA ASN A 79 -7.34 -11.40 -6.05
C ASN A 79 -8.16 -10.20 -5.55
N ASP A 80 -7.66 -8.96 -5.76
CA ASP A 80 -8.36 -7.71 -5.47
C ASP A 80 -8.89 -7.64 -4.02
N ARG A 81 -8.07 -8.06 -3.04
CA ARG A 81 -8.42 -8.11 -1.62
C ARG A 81 -7.23 -7.85 -0.71
N ILE A 82 -7.52 -7.58 0.56
CA ILE A 82 -6.55 -7.62 1.66
C ILE A 82 -6.81 -8.85 2.49
N GLN A 83 -5.78 -9.59 2.87
CA GLN A 83 -5.89 -10.70 3.79
C GLN A 83 -5.18 -10.40 5.11
N GLN A 84 -5.81 -10.78 6.22
CA GLN A 84 -5.30 -10.65 7.58
C GLN A 84 -4.85 -12.00 8.11
N PHE A 85 -3.68 -12.00 8.78
CA PHE A 85 -3.09 -13.18 9.43
C PHE A 85 -2.67 -12.83 10.84
N ASN A 86 -2.65 -13.83 11.72
CA ASN A 86 -2.04 -13.67 13.02
C ASN A 86 -0.49 -13.66 12.93
N PRO A 87 0.25 -13.35 14.03
CA PRO A 87 1.73 -13.30 14.01
C PRO A 87 2.41 -14.61 13.59
N ASN A 88 1.71 -15.74 13.65
CA ASN A 88 2.19 -17.05 13.21
C ASN A 88 1.95 -17.34 11.73
N GLY A 89 1.28 -16.42 10.99
CA GLY A 89 0.93 -16.59 9.59
C GLY A 89 -0.34 -17.41 9.35
N GLU A 90 -1.19 -17.58 10.35
CA GLU A 90 -2.48 -18.26 10.21
C GLU A 90 -3.55 -17.26 9.79
N TRP A 91 -4.28 -17.59 8.72
CA TRP A 91 -5.33 -16.74 8.16
C TRP A 91 -6.44 -16.44 9.17
N GLN A 92 -6.90 -15.19 9.22
CA GLN A 92 -7.95 -14.70 10.09
C GLN A 92 -9.15 -14.14 9.33
N ALA A 93 -8.90 -13.26 8.34
CA ALA A 93 -9.96 -12.57 7.60
C ALA A 93 -9.51 -12.17 6.19
N SER A 94 -10.49 -11.84 5.35
CA SER A 94 -10.27 -11.18 4.06
C SER A 94 -11.20 -9.99 3.95
N PHE A 95 -10.68 -8.88 3.42
CA PHE A 95 -11.40 -7.63 3.22
C PHE A 95 -11.39 -7.25 1.75
N GLY A 96 -12.55 -6.85 1.24
CA GLY A 96 -12.73 -6.40 -0.13
C GLY A 96 -12.98 -7.52 -1.15
N GLN A 97 -13.28 -7.08 -2.34
CA GLN A 97 -13.51 -7.89 -3.54
C GLN A 97 -13.25 -7.04 -4.77
N SER A 98 -13.16 -7.65 -5.94
CA SER A 98 -12.92 -6.94 -7.21
C SER A 98 -14.00 -5.90 -7.52
N GLY A 99 -13.60 -4.70 -7.90
CA GLY A 99 -14.48 -3.62 -8.31
C GLY A 99 -13.96 -2.22 -7.98
N ASP A 100 -14.78 -1.21 -8.25
CA ASP A 100 -14.51 0.22 -8.05
C ASP A 100 -15.40 0.88 -6.98
N GLY A 101 -16.37 0.15 -6.46
CA GLY A 101 -17.27 0.60 -5.40
C GLY A 101 -16.59 0.74 -4.04
N VAL A 102 -17.37 1.14 -3.05
CA VAL A 102 -16.97 1.24 -1.64
C VAL A 102 -16.62 -0.14 -1.09
N GLY A 103 -15.43 -0.27 -0.49
CA GLY A 103 -14.93 -1.55 0.02
C GLY A 103 -14.57 -2.57 -1.06
N GLN A 104 -14.57 -2.17 -2.33
CA GLN A 104 -14.05 -2.96 -3.45
C GLN A 104 -12.68 -2.45 -3.85
N PHE A 105 -11.84 -3.32 -4.39
CA PHE A 105 -10.48 -2.98 -4.82
C PHE A 105 -10.22 -3.39 -6.26
N ASN A 106 -9.26 -2.72 -6.88
CA ASN A 106 -8.71 -3.09 -8.16
C ASN A 106 -7.19 -3.00 -8.09
N ARG A 107 -6.55 -4.16 -8.01
CA ARG A 107 -5.09 -4.29 -7.88
C ARG A 107 -4.53 -3.52 -6.67
N PRO A 108 -4.99 -3.80 -5.44
CA PRO A 108 -4.44 -3.17 -4.25
C PRO A 108 -2.94 -3.48 -4.14
N SER A 109 -2.12 -2.43 -4.01
CA SER A 109 -0.66 -2.56 -4.09
C SER A 109 0.05 -2.47 -2.74
N ASP A 110 -0.56 -1.82 -1.75
CA ASP A 110 0.04 -1.73 -0.41
C ASP A 110 -1.04 -1.58 0.65
N VAL A 111 -0.68 -1.93 1.89
CA VAL A 111 -1.53 -1.82 3.06
C VAL A 111 -0.71 -1.40 4.27
N THR A 112 -1.29 -0.56 5.12
CA THR A 112 -0.73 -0.21 6.43
C THR A 112 -1.86 -0.02 7.42
N VAL A 113 -1.56 -0.15 8.71
CA VAL A 113 -2.52 0.00 9.80
C VAL A 113 -2.00 1.03 10.78
N ASP A 114 -2.87 1.88 11.30
CA ASP A 114 -2.50 2.87 12.30
C ASP A 114 -2.70 2.37 13.74
N GLU A 115 -2.37 3.22 14.72
CA GLU A 115 -2.49 2.90 16.14
C GLU A 115 -3.94 2.67 16.60
N GLU A 116 -4.93 3.18 15.85
CA GLU A 116 -6.37 3.01 16.12
C GLU A 116 -6.93 1.73 15.44
N GLY A 117 -6.09 1.03 14.65
CA GLY A 117 -6.45 -0.16 13.90
C GLY A 117 -7.12 0.13 12.56
N LEU A 118 -7.14 1.38 12.09
CA LEU A 118 -7.65 1.72 10.76
C LEU A 118 -6.70 1.21 9.68
N ILE A 119 -7.27 0.53 8.68
CA ILE A 119 -6.54 -0.14 7.61
C ILE A 119 -6.55 0.78 6.36
N TYR A 120 -5.38 1.22 5.94
CA TYR A 120 -5.20 2.07 4.76
C TYR A 120 -4.71 1.22 3.59
N VAL A 121 -5.43 1.24 2.48
CA VAL A 121 -5.17 0.41 1.30
C VAL A 121 -4.91 1.28 0.07
N ALA A 122 -3.75 1.15 -0.54
CA ALA A 122 -3.46 1.76 -1.83
C ALA A 122 -4.19 0.97 -2.93
N ASP A 123 -5.39 1.42 -3.29
CA ASP A 123 -6.28 0.85 -4.31
C ASP A 123 -5.86 1.37 -5.70
N ARG A 124 -4.76 0.80 -6.18
CA ARG A 124 -3.91 1.36 -7.23
C ARG A 124 -4.64 1.66 -8.52
N GLN A 125 -5.42 0.72 -9.05
CA GLN A 125 -6.09 0.88 -10.35
C GLN A 125 -7.42 1.66 -10.26
N ASN A 126 -7.85 1.99 -9.04
CA ASN A 126 -8.98 2.88 -8.79
C ASN A 126 -8.50 4.30 -8.40
N ASP A 127 -7.20 4.58 -8.51
CA ASP A 127 -6.59 5.89 -8.26
C ASP A 127 -6.98 6.50 -6.90
N ARG A 128 -7.04 5.68 -5.85
CA ARG A 128 -7.43 6.11 -4.50
C ARG A 128 -6.70 5.34 -3.40
N VAL A 129 -6.75 5.88 -2.19
CA VAL A 129 -6.47 5.13 -0.96
C VAL A 129 -7.79 4.98 -0.21
N GLN A 130 -8.18 3.75 0.11
CA GLN A 130 -9.34 3.49 0.96
C GLN A 130 -8.91 3.26 2.40
N VAL A 131 -9.72 3.73 3.34
CA VAL A 131 -9.57 3.51 4.78
C VAL A 131 -10.71 2.60 5.21
N LEU A 132 -10.35 1.49 5.87
CA LEU A 132 -11.30 0.55 6.45
C LEU A 132 -11.15 0.56 7.97
N SER A 133 -12.25 0.26 8.68
CA SER A 133 -12.22 -0.08 10.10
C SER A 133 -11.55 -1.44 10.35
N PRO A 134 -11.20 -1.78 11.60
CA PRO A 134 -10.57 -3.06 11.94
C PRO A 134 -11.36 -4.29 11.50
N ASP A 135 -12.69 -4.17 11.39
CA ASP A 135 -13.60 -5.22 10.91
C ASP A 135 -13.80 -5.19 9.37
N GLY A 136 -13.04 -4.37 8.66
CA GLY A 136 -13.04 -4.31 7.20
C GLY A 136 -14.14 -3.46 6.56
N ARG A 137 -14.93 -2.70 7.35
CA ARG A 137 -15.93 -1.80 6.80
C ARG A 137 -15.29 -0.52 6.28
N PHE A 138 -15.81 -0.02 5.18
CA PHE A 138 -15.38 1.26 4.62
C PHE A 138 -15.61 2.43 5.59
N VAL A 139 -14.59 3.25 5.76
CA VAL A 139 -14.62 4.48 6.57
C VAL A 139 -14.50 5.72 5.68
N ALA A 140 -13.49 5.77 4.83
CA ALA A 140 -13.19 6.92 4.00
C ALA A 140 -12.41 6.54 2.74
N ALA A 141 -12.33 7.45 1.77
CA ALA A 141 -11.42 7.34 0.64
C ALA A 141 -10.72 8.68 0.40
N MET A 142 -9.45 8.59 0.04
CA MET A 142 -8.60 9.72 -0.37
C MET A 142 -8.37 9.60 -1.87
N TYR A 143 -8.56 10.70 -2.59
CA TYR A 143 -8.41 10.76 -4.05
C TYR A 143 -7.27 11.68 -4.50
N GLY A 144 -6.49 12.21 -3.57
CA GLY A 144 -5.30 12.99 -3.88
C GLY A 144 -5.50 14.49 -3.98
N ASP A 145 -6.44 15.07 -3.24
CA ASP A 145 -6.65 16.53 -3.15
C ASP A 145 -5.45 17.23 -2.50
N SER A 146 -4.34 17.36 -3.24
CA SER A 146 -3.15 18.03 -2.73
C SER A 146 -3.20 19.54 -2.97
N GLN A 147 -3.01 20.29 -1.91
CA GLN A 147 -2.56 21.68 -2.02
C GLN A 147 -1.05 21.71 -2.30
N LEU A 148 -0.59 22.69 -3.08
CA LEU A 148 0.85 22.90 -3.26
C LEU A 148 1.51 23.12 -1.91
N SER A 149 2.62 22.42 -1.67
CA SER A 149 3.48 22.69 -0.51
C SER A 149 3.92 24.17 -0.50
N PRO A 150 4.30 24.74 0.67
CA PRO A 150 4.83 26.11 0.75
C PRO A 150 5.95 26.35 -0.27
N TRP A 151 6.88 25.41 -0.40
CA TRP A 151 7.97 25.46 -1.39
C TRP A 151 7.45 25.42 -2.83
N GLY A 152 6.46 24.57 -3.13
CA GLY A 152 5.84 24.50 -4.46
C GLY A 152 5.10 25.79 -4.82
N LYS A 153 4.44 26.43 -3.85
CA LYS A 153 3.81 27.76 -4.02
C LYS A 153 4.86 28.83 -4.30
N GLU A 154 5.94 28.87 -3.53
CA GLU A 154 7.03 29.82 -3.71
C GLU A 154 7.68 29.67 -5.10
N LYS A 155 7.99 28.43 -5.50
CA LYS A 155 8.59 28.15 -6.80
C LYS A 155 7.67 28.50 -7.95
N LEU A 156 6.37 28.27 -7.83
CA LEU A 156 5.37 28.68 -8.80
C LEU A 156 5.30 30.21 -8.92
N LEU A 157 5.28 30.92 -7.80
CA LEU A 157 5.21 32.38 -7.75
C LEU A 157 6.48 33.07 -8.27
N SER A 158 7.63 32.41 -8.18
CA SER A 158 8.92 32.93 -8.69
C SER A 158 9.08 32.79 -10.21
N ASN A 159 8.20 32.08 -10.91
CA ASN A 159 8.29 31.86 -12.34
C ASN A 159 6.95 32.18 -13.06
N PRO A 160 6.83 33.36 -13.70
CA PRO A 160 5.63 33.79 -14.40
C PRO A 160 5.16 32.83 -15.50
N ASP A 161 6.08 32.13 -16.17
CA ASP A 161 5.72 31.18 -17.23
C ASP A 161 5.05 29.93 -16.64
N MET A 162 5.49 29.46 -15.46
CA MET A 162 4.82 28.37 -14.75
C MET A 162 3.41 28.76 -14.30
N ILE A 163 3.20 30.00 -13.86
CA ILE A 163 1.88 30.52 -13.50
C ILE A 163 0.96 30.51 -14.74
N ARG A 164 1.48 30.99 -15.88
CA ARG A 164 0.73 31.03 -17.12
C ARG A 164 0.38 29.64 -17.66
N GLN A 165 1.34 28.71 -17.66
CA GLN A 165 1.11 27.33 -18.09
C GLN A 165 0.10 26.62 -17.19
N ARG A 166 0.19 26.84 -15.87
CA ARG A 166 -0.78 26.28 -14.92
C ARG A 166 -2.19 26.89 -15.13
N ALA A 167 -2.30 28.18 -15.38
CA ALA A 167 -3.58 28.83 -15.69
C ALA A 167 -4.20 28.27 -16.98
N LEU A 168 -3.38 27.98 -18.00
CA LEU A 168 -3.83 27.34 -19.24
C LEU A 168 -4.24 25.87 -19.02
N ALA A 169 -3.52 25.12 -18.18
CA ALA A 169 -3.87 23.76 -17.81
C ALA A 169 -5.19 23.72 -17.03
N VAL A 170 -5.39 24.66 -16.11
CA VAL A 170 -6.67 24.85 -15.36
C VAL A 170 -7.83 25.19 -16.30
N ALA A 171 -7.60 26.08 -17.27
CA ALA A 171 -8.62 26.50 -18.24
C ALA A 171 -9.04 25.37 -19.19
N ASN A 172 -8.16 24.39 -19.43
CA ASN A 172 -8.42 23.22 -20.29
C ASN A 172 -8.96 22.00 -19.52
N ASP A 173 -9.49 22.19 -18.31
CA ASP A 173 -10.08 21.15 -17.43
C ASP A 173 -9.10 20.01 -17.00
N ASN A 174 -7.81 20.17 -17.30
CA ASN A 174 -6.77 19.25 -16.87
C ASN A 174 -6.33 19.44 -15.39
N SER A 175 -6.84 20.46 -14.70
CA SER A 175 -6.42 20.76 -13.33
C SER A 175 -6.98 19.77 -12.30
N ALA A 176 -8.14 19.17 -12.59
CA ALA A 176 -8.69 18.09 -11.77
C ALA A 176 -7.75 16.86 -11.79
N PHE A 177 -7.15 16.56 -12.95
CA PHE A 177 -6.18 15.47 -13.11
C PHE A 177 -4.90 15.66 -12.30
N GLU A 178 -4.40 16.88 -12.15
CA GLU A 178 -3.17 17.13 -11.37
C GLU A 178 -3.36 16.95 -9.86
N LYS A 179 -4.60 17.11 -9.36
CA LYS A 179 -4.91 17.02 -7.94
C LYS A 179 -5.16 15.58 -7.49
N THR A 180 -5.75 14.75 -8.34
CA THR A 180 -6.07 13.37 -8.02
C THR A 180 -4.84 12.46 -8.06
N PHE A 181 -4.90 11.34 -7.36
CA PHE A 181 -3.90 10.28 -7.50
C PHE A 181 -3.90 9.70 -8.92
N ALA A 182 -2.74 9.15 -9.30
CA ALA A 182 -2.62 8.31 -10.48
C ALA A 182 -1.72 7.12 -10.15
N ASN A 183 -2.33 5.96 -10.00
CA ASN A 183 -1.69 4.73 -9.58
C ASN A 183 -0.94 4.85 -8.22
N PRO A 184 -1.61 5.22 -7.09
CA PRO A 184 -0.96 5.22 -5.80
C PRO A 184 -0.44 3.81 -5.49
N CYS A 185 0.85 3.69 -5.21
CA CYS A 185 1.49 2.38 -5.15
C CYS A 185 2.03 2.01 -3.77
N ALA A 186 2.14 2.96 -2.85
CA ALA A 186 2.48 2.71 -1.46
C ALA A 186 1.74 3.65 -0.52
N VAL A 187 1.39 3.15 0.66
CA VAL A 187 0.81 3.90 1.77
C VAL A 187 1.49 3.49 3.07
N LYS A 188 1.97 4.45 3.84
CA LYS A 188 2.62 4.20 5.14
C LYS A 188 2.21 5.26 6.14
N ILE A 189 2.19 4.88 7.41
CA ILE A 189 2.01 5.79 8.53
C ILE A 189 3.39 6.15 9.08
N ASP A 190 3.68 7.44 9.24
CA ASP A 190 4.94 7.88 9.83
C ASP A 190 4.87 7.92 11.37
N GLY A 191 6.01 8.16 12.01
CA GLY A 191 6.11 8.23 13.48
C GLY A 191 5.33 9.40 14.14
N LYS A 192 4.63 10.23 13.35
CA LYS A 192 3.74 11.30 13.81
C LYS A 192 2.26 10.99 13.52
N GLY A 193 1.96 9.80 13.04
CA GLY A 193 0.60 9.38 12.67
C GLY A 193 0.10 9.94 11.33
N ARG A 194 0.97 10.55 10.50
CA ARG A 194 0.59 11.09 9.20
C ARG A 194 0.56 10.00 8.14
N VAL A 195 -0.39 10.08 7.22
CA VAL A 195 -0.52 9.14 6.10
C VAL A 195 0.34 9.62 4.93
N CYS A 196 1.36 8.85 4.59
CA CYS A 196 2.27 9.12 3.47
C CYS A 196 1.89 8.22 2.29
N ILE A 197 1.55 8.80 1.15
CA ILE A 197 1.10 8.09 -0.05
C ILE A 197 2.06 8.37 -1.20
N LEU A 198 2.62 7.31 -1.80
CA LEU A 198 3.43 7.40 -3.00
C LEU A 198 2.52 7.34 -4.23
N ASP A 199 2.40 8.47 -4.93
CA ASP A 199 1.62 8.63 -6.16
C ASP A 199 2.53 8.38 -7.37
N HIS A 200 2.54 7.13 -7.85
CA HIS A 200 3.54 6.62 -8.78
C HIS A 200 3.59 7.38 -10.11
N THR A 201 2.46 7.49 -10.80
CA THR A 201 2.42 8.12 -12.12
C THR A 201 2.67 9.62 -12.05
N ARG A 202 2.35 10.25 -10.92
CA ARG A 202 2.58 11.68 -10.67
C ARG A 202 3.99 11.99 -10.18
N GLY A 203 4.79 10.97 -9.81
CA GLY A 203 6.14 11.14 -9.29
C GLY A 203 6.20 11.99 -8.02
N ARG A 204 5.24 11.82 -7.11
CA ARG A 204 5.14 12.64 -5.88
C ARG A 204 4.78 11.79 -4.67
N ILE A 205 5.07 12.35 -3.50
CA ILE A 205 4.57 11.85 -2.22
C ILE A 205 3.57 12.87 -1.68
N GLN A 206 2.40 12.39 -1.28
CA GLN A 206 1.42 13.19 -0.57
C GLN A 206 1.39 12.78 0.90
N VAL A 207 1.33 13.77 1.79
CA VAL A 207 1.29 13.57 3.24
C VAL A 207 0.01 14.22 3.78
N TYR A 208 -0.79 13.43 4.47
CA TYR A 208 -2.04 13.86 5.08
C TYR A 208 -1.89 13.82 6.60
N GLU A 209 -2.33 14.87 7.24
CA GLU A 209 -2.54 14.91 8.69
C GLU A 209 -3.91 14.27 8.98
N LYS A 210 -3.99 13.52 10.08
CA LYS A 210 -5.24 12.95 10.59
C LYS A 210 -6.12 14.01 11.23
#